data_b787c4a5c8b248a7320f7290bf64a7f9
#
_entry.id   b787c4a5c8b248a7320f7290bf64a7f9
#
_cell.length_a   1.000
_cell.length_b   1.000
_cell.length_c   1.000
_cell.angle_alpha   90.00
_cell.angle_beta   90.00
_cell.angle_gamma   90.00
#
_symmetry.space_group_name_H-M   'P 1'
#
loop_
_entity.id
_entity.type
_entity.pdbx_description
1 polymer ?
#
loop_
_entity_poly.entity_id
_entity_poly.type
_entity_poly.pdbx_seq_one_letter_code
_entity_poly.pdbx_strand_id
1 'polypeptide(L)'
;MRQKSWKDYVKTGIFLVIAAIGILFFLQALEYDRPTIKSIRASSELSKKWTLTIEGKKEKKLIDLPYSTRENTAENRIVIENRLPETNFSDAYLRLGSSQQEIKVYLDGKKIGTFESMRKTNHGKTGGAGWTFIKLPQDYAGKQIRIEFSSSYTNMSGRIGRIWIGSKGELVADLFLDSIGAFGIAVSLFLLAGFILIMNVKMKKLDAEFHGRHLALLIMFVGLWIFCQSQYQIFLFNNYAVCYFLEFSLLYLFPVLLNRYLEVGFSLSHEKLLKIFQWGHLGLAVAFFIGQLAGWFTLYEVQDVFLGIFIVTFLIDFVIVVKNRTKDISLDACIVILGIMLFMTGLEIVFYDAWLPIAPFNFVEIGVILCEVYVVYVIIRQWFWSIQEGYHSIYLRMQLENQMNHYADLEKRNQDLKGFRHDMKNHLEILSRLIEGRETTLAVKYISDMKDGMQNRGKQIIETGNPIIDAILSEKIHTAREQGISVKDEIFISKGIWIDSLDGCILFGNIMDNAIEACVKIPSEEERKIRIKMTSKADMLICRFTNTIHKEILIDKNLKTTKDNAEMHGIGVKNIKKSAEKYGGTVSFEKKEGEFEVSFVLFGV
;
A
#
# COMPACT_ATOMS: atom_id res chain seq x y z
N MET A 1 1.22 12.71 20.95
CA MET A 1 1.17 11.27 20.59
C MET A 1 0.78 10.46 21.82
N ARG A 2 -0.38 9.79 21.82
CA ARG A 2 -0.81 8.95 22.96
C ARG A 2 0.08 7.70 23.01
N GLN A 3 0.76 7.50 24.13
CA GLN A 3 1.45 6.25 24.45
C GLN A 3 0.42 5.12 24.35
N LYS A 4 0.61 4.17 23.39
CA LYS A 4 -0.23 2.98 23.35
C LYS A 4 -0.09 2.24 24.67
N SER A 5 -1.20 2.08 25.36
CA SER A 5 -1.31 1.30 26.58
C SER A 5 -1.06 -0.18 26.27
N TRP A 6 -0.54 -0.96 27.21
CA TRP A 6 -0.53 -2.42 27.18
C TRP A 6 -1.88 -3.00 26.72
N LYS A 7 -2.99 -2.33 27.06
CA LYS A 7 -4.35 -2.69 26.63
C LYS A 7 -4.56 -2.67 25.11
N ASP A 8 -3.83 -1.84 24.38
CA ASP A 8 -3.96 -1.77 22.91
C ASP A 8 -3.27 -2.95 22.23
N TYR A 9 -2.20 -3.49 22.81
CA TYR A 9 -1.54 -4.71 22.33
C TYR A 9 -2.34 -5.95 22.63
N VAL A 10 -2.94 -6.02 23.83
CA VAL A 10 -3.86 -7.09 24.20
C VAL A 10 -5.06 -7.10 23.23
N LYS A 11 -5.62 -5.94 22.89
CA LYS A 11 -6.69 -5.84 21.88
C LYS A 11 -6.24 -6.30 20.50
N THR A 12 -5.04 -5.91 20.07
CA THR A 12 -4.49 -6.35 18.78
C THR A 12 -4.23 -7.86 18.78
N GLY A 13 -3.67 -8.40 19.86
CA GLY A 13 -3.48 -9.83 20.04
C GLY A 13 -4.80 -10.62 20.04
N ILE A 14 -5.80 -10.14 20.78
CA ILE A 14 -7.16 -10.72 20.79
C ILE A 14 -7.78 -10.68 19.39
N PHE A 15 -7.66 -9.55 18.66
CA PHE A 15 -8.16 -9.43 17.29
C PHE A 15 -7.50 -10.43 16.36
N LEU A 16 -6.18 -10.62 16.44
CA LEU A 16 -5.46 -11.60 15.63
C LEU A 16 -5.87 -13.04 15.96
N VAL A 17 -6.06 -13.36 17.26
CA VAL A 17 -6.55 -14.67 17.69
C VAL A 17 -7.97 -14.92 17.17
N ILE A 18 -8.86 -13.92 17.27
CA ILE A 18 -10.24 -14.03 16.75
C ILE A 18 -10.22 -14.18 15.23
N ALA A 19 -9.38 -13.42 14.52
CA ALA A 19 -9.22 -13.55 13.07
C ALA A 19 -8.69 -14.94 12.68
N ALA A 20 -7.69 -15.45 13.41
CA ALA A 20 -7.17 -16.80 13.21
C ALA A 20 -8.24 -17.89 13.44
N ILE A 21 -8.99 -17.77 14.52
CA ILE A 21 -10.11 -18.67 14.83
C ILE A 21 -11.17 -18.57 13.72
N GLY A 22 -11.51 -17.35 13.28
CA GLY A 22 -12.46 -17.11 12.18
C GLY A 22 -12.00 -17.74 10.87
N ILE A 23 -10.72 -17.60 10.53
CA ILE A 23 -10.11 -18.23 9.35
C ILE A 23 -10.15 -19.76 9.48
N LEU A 24 -9.80 -20.31 10.64
CA LEU A 24 -9.88 -21.76 10.90
C LEU A 24 -11.32 -22.28 10.76
N PHE A 25 -12.32 -21.58 11.33
CA PHE A 25 -13.72 -21.94 11.17
C PHE A 25 -14.19 -21.82 9.72
N PHE A 26 -13.75 -20.79 9.00
CA PHE A 26 -14.06 -20.61 7.57
C PHE A 26 -13.45 -21.73 6.73
N LEU A 27 -12.19 -22.11 6.99
CA LEU A 27 -11.52 -23.20 6.31
C LEU A 27 -12.20 -24.54 6.64
N GLN A 28 -12.60 -24.75 7.89
CA GLN A 28 -13.34 -25.94 8.32
C GLN A 28 -14.74 -25.99 7.70
N ALA A 29 -15.44 -24.85 7.57
CA ALA A 29 -16.72 -24.75 6.88
C ALA A 29 -16.57 -25.05 5.38
N LEU A 30 -15.51 -24.55 4.73
CA LEU A 30 -15.19 -24.90 3.34
C LEU A 30 -14.92 -26.41 3.16
N GLU A 31 -14.42 -27.08 4.19
CA GLU A 31 -14.16 -28.53 4.15
C GLU A 31 -15.42 -29.36 4.39
N TYR A 32 -16.32 -28.85 5.24
CA TYR A 32 -17.57 -29.55 5.60
C TYR A 32 -18.60 -29.58 4.45
N ASP A 33 -18.59 -28.56 3.60
CA ASP A 33 -19.58 -28.40 2.50
C ASP A 33 -19.00 -28.76 1.11
N ARG A 34 -18.09 -29.76 1.06
CA ARG A 34 -17.46 -30.24 -0.18
C ARG A 34 -18.05 -31.53 -0.78
N PRO A 35 -19.40 -31.71 -0.93
CA PRO A 35 -19.91 -32.82 -1.74
C PRO A 35 -19.47 -32.66 -3.20
N THR A 36 -19.32 -31.43 -3.69
CA THR A 36 -19.01 -31.14 -5.09
C THR A 36 -17.55 -31.42 -5.46
N ILE A 37 -16.59 -31.16 -4.56
CA ILE A 37 -15.16 -31.46 -4.82
C ILE A 37 -14.87 -32.95 -4.59
N LYS A 38 -15.52 -33.62 -3.64
CA LYS A 38 -15.44 -35.07 -3.50
C LYS A 38 -16.00 -35.80 -4.72
N SER A 39 -17.00 -35.25 -5.40
CA SER A 39 -17.54 -35.84 -6.64
C SER A 39 -16.65 -35.62 -7.88
N ILE A 40 -15.72 -34.66 -7.81
CA ILE A 40 -14.69 -34.45 -8.85
C ILE A 40 -13.49 -35.38 -8.64
N ARG A 41 -13.27 -35.89 -7.42
CA ARG A 41 -12.23 -36.89 -7.14
C ARG A 41 -12.72 -38.26 -7.59
N ALA A 42 -12.47 -38.60 -8.82
CA ALA A 42 -12.73 -39.93 -9.36
C ALA A 42 -11.65 -40.96 -8.93
N SER A 43 -10.51 -40.48 -8.38
CA SER A 43 -9.48 -41.35 -7.82
C SER A 43 -9.92 -41.97 -6.51
N SER A 44 -9.51 -43.21 -6.26
CA SER A 44 -9.81 -43.96 -5.04
C SER A 44 -8.59 -44.05 -4.14
N GLU A 45 -8.74 -43.70 -2.87
CA GLU A 45 -7.69 -43.89 -1.85
C GLU A 45 -7.65 -45.34 -1.40
N LEU A 46 -6.48 -45.96 -1.51
CA LEU A 46 -6.20 -47.29 -1.04
C LEU A 46 -5.66 -47.22 0.39
N SER A 47 -6.51 -46.86 1.37
CA SER A 47 -6.05 -46.60 2.75
C SER A 47 -6.21 -47.78 3.71
N LYS A 48 -7.04 -48.76 3.43
CA LYS A 48 -7.45 -49.76 4.41
C LYS A 48 -6.92 -51.17 4.12
N LYS A 49 -6.73 -51.96 5.21
CA LYS A 49 -6.45 -53.41 5.18
C LYS A 49 -5.11 -53.76 4.51
N TRP A 50 -4.07 -53.00 4.74
CA TRP A 50 -2.73 -53.37 4.30
C TRP A 50 -2.06 -54.28 5.29
N THR A 51 -1.39 -55.32 4.80
CA THR A 51 -0.57 -56.22 5.63
C THR A 51 0.87 -55.70 5.61
N LEU A 52 1.36 -55.30 6.78
CA LEU A 52 2.72 -54.81 7.00
C LEU A 52 3.65 -55.93 7.40
N THR A 53 4.82 -56.01 6.81
CA THR A 53 5.93 -56.89 7.21
C THR A 53 7.22 -56.06 7.24
N ILE A 54 7.96 -56.15 8.34
CA ILE A 54 9.27 -55.48 8.50
C ILE A 54 10.36 -56.53 8.30
N GLU A 55 11.36 -56.28 7.50
CA GLU A 55 12.47 -57.18 7.25
C GLU A 55 13.16 -57.55 8.57
N GLY A 56 13.37 -58.84 8.79
CA GLY A 56 13.91 -59.40 10.05
C GLY A 56 12.89 -59.66 11.16
N LYS A 57 11.60 -59.25 11.01
CA LYS A 57 10.51 -59.56 11.92
C LYS A 57 9.55 -60.58 11.27
N LYS A 58 9.15 -61.62 12.01
CA LYS A 58 8.21 -62.62 11.50
C LYS A 58 6.73 -62.20 11.64
N GLU A 59 6.45 -61.11 12.36
CA GLU A 59 5.07 -60.65 12.59
C GLU A 59 4.51 -59.91 11.38
N LYS A 60 3.30 -60.29 10.97
CA LYS A 60 2.49 -59.58 10.00
C LYS A 60 1.45 -58.75 10.75
N LYS A 61 1.41 -57.43 10.51
CA LYS A 61 0.49 -56.51 11.16
C LYS A 61 -0.49 -55.95 10.15
N LEU A 62 -1.79 -55.94 10.48
CA LEU A 62 -2.77 -55.22 9.67
C LEU A 62 -2.73 -53.75 10.01
N ILE A 63 -2.61 -52.90 8.99
CA ILE A 63 -2.51 -51.45 9.13
C ILE A 63 -3.45 -50.73 8.17
N ASP A 64 -3.80 -49.47 8.54
CA ASP A 64 -4.43 -48.53 7.64
C ASP A 64 -3.42 -47.41 7.32
N LEU A 65 -3.49 -46.86 6.10
CA LEU A 65 -2.61 -45.79 5.64
C LEU A 65 -3.28 -44.43 5.86
N PRO A 66 -2.49 -43.36 6.17
CA PRO A 66 -1.03 -43.35 6.33
C PRO A 66 -0.60 -44.04 7.64
N TYR A 67 0.60 -44.61 7.63
CA TYR A 67 1.13 -45.35 8.79
C TYR A 67 2.58 -44.90 9.10
N SER A 68 2.91 -44.84 10.39
CA SER A 68 4.28 -44.56 10.84
C SER A 68 4.67 -45.49 11.97
N THR A 69 5.89 -45.98 11.94
CA THR A 69 6.47 -46.81 13.00
C THR A 69 7.93 -46.40 13.25
N ARG A 70 8.33 -46.45 14.53
CA ARG A 70 9.74 -46.25 14.95
C ARG A 70 10.50 -47.58 15.08
N GLU A 71 9.85 -48.69 14.80
CA GLU A 71 10.43 -50.05 14.96
C GLU A 71 11.39 -50.43 13.82
N ASN A 72 11.41 -49.65 12.75
CA ASN A 72 12.30 -49.92 11.62
C ASN A 72 13.62 -49.13 11.75
N THR A 73 14.69 -49.74 11.29
CA THR A 73 16.03 -49.13 11.25
C THR A 73 16.39 -48.68 9.82
N ALA A 74 17.40 -47.83 9.69
CA ALA A 74 17.91 -47.45 8.37
C ALA A 74 18.26 -48.70 7.54
N GLU A 75 18.00 -48.61 6.23
CA GLU A 75 18.24 -49.65 5.21
C GLU A 75 17.36 -50.91 5.29
N ASN A 76 16.67 -51.19 6.40
CA ASN A 76 15.70 -52.25 6.44
C ASN A 76 14.49 -51.98 5.57
N ARG A 77 13.98 -53.01 4.91
CA ARG A 77 12.80 -52.90 4.06
C ARG A 77 11.52 -53.07 4.87
N ILE A 78 10.58 -52.17 4.57
CA ILE A 78 9.18 -52.36 4.96
C ILE A 78 8.42 -52.80 3.72
N VAL A 79 7.64 -53.84 3.87
CA VAL A 79 6.81 -54.40 2.82
C VAL A 79 5.35 -54.27 3.23
N ILE A 80 4.56 -53.68 2.34
CA ILE A 80 3.11 -53.69 2.50
C ILE A 80 2.45 -54.44 1.36
N GLU A 81 1.42 -55.21 1.69
CA GLU A 81 0.69 -56.01 0.71
C GLU A 81 -0.81 -55.79 0.84
N ASN A 82 -1.50 -55.75 -0.28
CA ASN A 82 -2.97 -55.65 -0.35
C ASN A 82 -3.46 -56.26 -1.67
N ARG A 83 -4.78 -56.36 -1.85
CA ARG A 83 -5.41 -56.63 -3.15
C ARG A 83 -5.96 -55.36 -3.74
N LEU A 84 -5.71 -55.15 -5.03
CA LEU A 84 -6.28 -54.03 -5.76
C LEU A 84 -7.80 -54.20 -5.92
N PRO A 85 -8.57 -53.10 -5.94
CA PRO A 85 -10.02 -53.15 -6.11
C PRO A 85 -10.38 -53.72 -7.48
N GLU A 86 -11.59 -54.28 -7.59
CA GLU A 86 -12.13 -54.81 -8.84
C GLU A 86 -12.62 -53.71 -9.81
N THR A 87 -12.59 -52.44 -9.39
CA THR A 87 -12.94 -51.30 -10.25
C THR A 87 -11.90 -51.09 -11.33
N ASN A 88 -12.34 -51.07 -12.61
CA ASN A 88 -11.45 -50.93 -13.74
C ASN A 88 -11.40 -49.47 -14.24
N PHE A 89 -10.25 -48.84 -14.04
CA PHE A 89 -9.92 -47.61 -14.77
C PHE A 89 -9.27 -48.02 -16.12
N SER A 90 -9.69 -47.37 -17.21
CA SER A 90 -9.19 -47.72 -18.55
C SER A 90 -7.69 -47.45 -18.73
N ASP A 91 -7.11 -46.51 -17.97
CA ASP A 91 -5.68 -46.21 -17.94
C ASP A 91 -5.28 -45.95 -16.48
N ALA A 92 -5.15 -47.00 -15.71
CA ALA A 92 -4.93 -46.96 -14.26
C ALA A 92 -3.48 -46.65 -13.89
N TYR A 93 -3.31 -45.76 -12.94
CA TYR A 93 -2.02 -45.46 -12.29
C TYR A 93 -2.16 -45.52 -10.78
N LEU A 94 -1.05 -45.84 -10.12
CA LEU A 94 -0.86 -45.63 -8.69
C LEU A 94 -0.08 -44.36 -8.45
N ARG A 95 -0.56 -43.50 -7.53
CA ARG A 95 0.18 -42.34 -7.00
C ARG A 95 0.74 -42.71 -5.63
N LEU A 96 2.05 -42.62 -5.48
CA LEU A 96 2.81 -42.91 -4.28
C LEU A 96 3.67 -41.72 -3.90
N GLY A 97 3.65 -41.32 -2.64
CA GLY A 97 4.57 -40.31 -2.10
C GLY A 97 5.82 -40.98 -1.51
N SER A 98 6.96 -40.42 -1.81
CA SER A 98 8.24 -40.76 -1.17
C SER A 98 8.67 -39.63 -0.23
N SER A 99 9.04 -40.00 1.01
CA SER A 99 9.70 -39.10 1.95
C SER A 99 11.12 -39.59 2.19
N GLN A 100 12.06 -39.29 1.29
CA GLN A 100 13.44 -39.76 1.36
C GLN A 100 13.56 -41.28 1.34
N GLN A 101 12.69 -41.97 0.54
CA GLN A 101 12.60 -43.42 0.46
C GLN A 101 12.77 -43.88 -0.98
N GLU A 102 13.28 -45.09 -1.13
CA GLU A 102 13.15 -45.86 -2.35
C GLU A 102 11.86 -46.69 -2.29
N ILE A 103 11.15 -46.74 -3.40
CA ILE A 103 9.90 -47.50 -3.51
C ILE A 103 10.02 -48.48 -4.66
N LYS A 104 9.68 -49.74 -4.43
CA LYS A 104 9.54 -50.78 -5.47
C LYS A 104 8.14 -51.35 -5.41
N VAL A 105 7.48 -51.43 -6.57
CA VAL A 105 6.10 -51.90 -6.68
C VAL A 105 6.07 -53.17 -7.51
N TYR A 106 5.37 -54.17 -6.99
CA TYR A 106 5.20 -55.47 -7.61
C TYR A 106 3.69 -55.79 -7.72
N LEU A 107 3.29 -56.41 -8.80
CA LEU A 107 1.95 -56.93 -9.03
C LEU A 107 2.05 -58.44 -9.33
N ASP A 108 1.40 -59.29 -8.53
CA ASP A 108 1.53 -60.76 -8.58
C ASP A 108 3.01 -61.21 -8.70
N GLY A 109 3.89 -60.59 -7.91
CA GLY A 109 5.30 -60.91 -7.88
C GLY A 109 6.15 -60.29 -9.00
N LYS A 110 5.53 -59.71 -10.05
CA LYS A 110 6.26 -59.03 -11.15
C LYS A 110 6.48 -57.57 -10.80
N LYS A 111 7.72 -57.07 -10.90
CA LYS A 111 8.07 -55.65 -10.69
C LYS A 111 7.46 -54.80 -11.81
N ILE A 112 6.60 -53.83 -11.43
CA ILE A 112 5.94 -52.92 -12.36
C ILE A 112 6.47 -51.48 -12.30
N GLY A 113 7.14 -51.09 -11.19
CA GLY A 113 7.69 -49.74 -11.08
C GLY A 113 8.68 -49.60 -9.92
N THR A 114 9.43 -48.52 -9.98
CA THR A 114 10.40 -48.15 -8.94
C THR A 114 10.53 -46.63 -8.87
N PHE A 115 10.84 -46.09 -7.68
CA PHE A 115 11.20 -44.70 -7.44
C PHE A 115 12.58 -44.65 -6.79
N GLU A 116 13.59 -44.19 -7.54
CA GLU A 116 15.00 -44.17 -7.13
C GLU A 116 15.69 -42.87 -7.67
N SER A 117 15.01 -41.72 -7.63
CA SER A 117 15.43 -40.57 -8.45
C SER A 117 16.77 -39.94 -8.04
N MET A 118 17.08 -39.88 -6.75
CA MET A 118 18.30 -39.17 -6.27
C MET A 118 19.57 -40.03 -6.31
N ARG A 119 19.49 -41.36 -6.18
CA ARG A 119 20.67 -42.25 -6.26
C ARG A 119 21.40 -42.18 -7.61
N LYS A 120 20.66 -41.88 -8.69
CA LYS A 120 21.24 -41.78 -10.04
C LYS A 120 22.08 -40.52 -10.27
N THR A 121 21.94 -39.52 -9.39
CA THR A 121 22.59 -38.21 -9.55
C THR A 121 23.84 -38.02 -8.67
N ASN A 122 24.21 -39.00 -7.84
CA ASN A 122 25.28 -38.92 -6.82
C ASN A 122 25.14 -37.76 -5.80
N HIS A 123 23.95 -37.14 -5.73
CA HIS A 123 23.72 -35.97 -4.86
C HIS A 123 22.89 -36.31 -3.61
N GLY A 124 22.60 -37.59 -3.35
CA GLY A 124 21.85 -38.01 -2.18
C GLY A 124 21.96 -39.49 -1.90
N LYS A 125 21.61 -39.89 -0.66
CA LYS A 125 21.60 -41.28 -0.20
C LYS A 125 20.28 -42.01 -0.48
N THR A 126 19.24 -41.29 -0.91
CA THR A 126 17.87 -41.83 -1.08
C THR A 126 17.22 -41.35 -2.38
N GLY A 127 15.99 -41.83 -2.62
CA GLY A 127 15.17 -41.40 -3.76
C GLY A 127 14.69 -39.93 -3.72
N GLY A 128 14.87 -39.24 -2.59
CA GLY A 128 14.35 -37.88 -2.39
C GLY A 128 12.90 -37.87 -1.89
N ALA A 129 12.34 -36.65 -1.74
CA ALA A 129 10.94 -36.43 -1.43
C ALA A 129 10.16 -36.07 -2.71
N GLY A 130 9.02 -36.72 -2.93
CA GLY A 130 8.20 -36.43 -4.10
C GLY A 130 7.17 -37.48 -4.41
N TRP A 131 6.54 -37.36 -5.58
CA TRP A 131 5.46 -38.24 -6.01
C TRP A 131 5.87 -39.05 -7.25
N THR A 132 5.46 -40.32 -7.30
CA THR A 132 5.63 -41.18 -8.46
C THR A 132 4.28 -41.71 -8.94
N PHE A 133 4.14 -41.81 -10.27
CA PHE A 133 2.97 -42.33 -10.94
C PHE A 133 3.39 -43.64 -11.64
N ILE A 134 2.92 -44.77 -11.14
CA ILE A 134 3.24 -46.09 -11.67
C ILE A 134 2.05 -46.60 -12.46
N LYS A 135 2.25 -46.86 -13.74
CA LYS A 135 1.22 -47.39 -14.63
C LYS A 135 0.90 -48.84 -14.27
N LEU A 136 -0.39 -49.14 -14.11
CA LEU A 136 -0.87 -50.49 -13.89
C LEU A 136 -1.18 -51.20 -15.24
N PRO A 137 -0.97 -52.52 -15.34
CA PRO A 137 -1.42 -53.28 -16.52
C PRO A 137 -2.97 -53.29 -16.61
N GLN A 138 -3.53 -53.54 -17.76
CA GLN A 138 -4.99 -53.54 -17.96
C GLN A 138 -5.75 -54.55 -17.09
N ASP A 139 -5.08 -55.67 -16.75
CA ASP A 139 -5.61 -56.79 -15.98
C ASP A 139 -5.27 -56.70 -14.48
N TYR A 140 -5.13 -55.50 -13.94
CA TYR A 140 -4.70 -55.29 -12.53
C TYR A 140 -5.78 -55.61 -11.45
N ALA A 141 -7.05 -55.56 -11.86
CA ALA A 141 -8.18 -55.73 -10.93
C ALA A 141 -8.10 -57.04 -10.14
N GLY A 142 -8.29 -56.95 -8.83
CA GLY A 142 -8.24 -58.09 -7.92
C GLY A 142 -6.86 -58.73 -7.68
N LYS A 143 -5.81 -58.25 -8.38
CA LYS A 143 -4.44 -58.78 -8.20
C LYS A 143 -3.80 -58.33 -6.90
N GLN A 144 -2.83 -59.16 -6.44
CA GLN A 144 -2.06 -58.81 -5.25
C GLN A 144 -0.99 -57.78 -5.58
N ILE A 145 -1.05 -56.65 -4.86
CA ILE A 145 -0.02 -55.62 -4.91
C ILE A 145 0.90 -55.75 -3.70
N ARG A 146 2.21 -55.63 -3.95
CA ARG A 146 3.26 -55.59 -2.93
C ARG A 146 4.12 -54.36 -3.18
N ILE A 147 4.31 -53.57 -2.13
CA ILE A 147 5.13 -52.35 -2.19
C ILE A 147 6.22 -52.43 -1.13
N GLU A 148 7.44 -52.27 -1.57
CA GLU A 148 8.63 -52.24 -0.71
C GLU A 148 9.12 -50.83 -0.54
N PHE A 149 9.32 -50.39 0.70
CA PHE A 149 9.93 -49.11 1.07
C PHE A 149 11.25 -49.37 1.77
N SER A 150 12.27 -48.61 1.43
CA SER A 150 13.55 -48.58 2.15
C SER A 150 14.09 -47.15 2.20
N SER A 151 14.75 -46.80 3.29
CA SER A 151 15.38 -45.47 3.45
C SER A 151 16.71 -45.62 4.16
N SER A 152 17.69 -44.81 3.74
CA SER A 152 18.96 -44.69 4.46
C SER A 152 18.83 -43.85 5.74
N TYR A 153 17.66 -43.27 6.02
CA TYR A 153 17.39 -42.46 7.21
C TYR A 153 16.44 -43.18 8.15
N THR A 154 16.87 -43.39 9.39
CA THR A 154 16.08 -44.14 10.41
C THR A 154 14.72 -43.49 10.69
N ASN A 155 14.67 -42.13 10.73
CA ASN A 155 13.42 -41.41 11.01
C ASN A 155 12.43 -41.42 9.82
N MET A 156 12.87 -41.81 8.62
CA MET A 156 12.04 -41.95 7.43
C MET A 156 11.75 -43.38 7.02
N SER A 157 12.52 -44.33 7.55
CA SER A 157 12.39 -45.74 7.17
C SER A 157 11.06 -46.39 7.56
N GLY A 158 10.33 -45.79 8.54
CA GLY A 158 9.05 -46.29 9.04
C GLY A 158 7.82 -45.54 8.56
N ARG A 159 7.94 -44.56 7.67
CA ARG A 159 6.82 -43.71 7.21
C ARG A 159 6.24 -44.23 5.91
N ILE A 160 4.94 -44.47 5.87
CA ILE A 160 4.21 -44.87 4.67
C ILE A 160 3.08 -43.89 4.45
N GLY A 161 3.14 -43.17 3.33
CA GLY A 161 2.14 -42.17 2.93
C GLY A 161 0.84 -42.79 2.41
N ARG A 162 -0.09 -41.95 1.99
CA ARG A 162 -1.33 -42.39 1.34
C ARG A 162 -1.04 -42.89 -0.08
N ILE A 163 -1.80 -43.90 -0.50
CA ILE A 163 -1.71 -44.48 -1.84
C ILE A 163 -3.04 -44.27 -2.56
N TRP A 164 -2.97 -43.79 -3.77
CA TRP A 164 -4.13 -43.47 -4.60
C TRP A 164 -4.09 -44.27 -5.90
N ILE A 165 -5.27 -44.68 -6.38
CA ILE A 165 -5.45 -45.31 -7.68
C ILE A 165 -6.48 -44.50 -8.51
N GLY A 166 -6.20 -44.31 -9.78
CA GLY A 166 -7.07 -43.54 -10.70
C GLY A 166 -6.44 -43.38 -12.07
N SER A 167 -7.10 -42.65 -12.96
CA SER A 167 -6.47 -42.22 -14.19
C SER A 167 -5.36 -41.20 -13.91
N LYS A 168 -4.36 -41.11 -14.79
CA LYS A 168 -3.24 -40.18 -14.59
C LYS A 168 -3.71 -38.73 -14.43
N GLY A 169 -4.71 -38.30 -15.24
CA GLY A 169 -5.26 -36.96 -15.17
C GLY A 169 -5.92 -36.64 -13.82
N GLU A 170 -6.72 -37.58 -13.30
CA GLU A 170 -7.39 -37.42 -12.01
C GLU A 170 -6.38 -37.35 -10.85
N LEU A 171 -5.38 -38.24 -10.85
CA LEU A 171 -4.35 -38.26 -9.82
C LEU A 171 -3.48 -36.97 -9.84
N VAL A 172 -3.22 -36.40 -11.01
CA VAL A 172 -2.53 -35.13 -11.14
C VAL A 172 -3.42 -33.98 -10.67
N ALA A 173 -4.71 -33.98 -11.05
CA ALA A 173 -5.66 -32.97 -10.58
C ALA A 173 -5.81 -33.00 -9.05
N ASP A 174 -5.88 -34.17 -8.44
CA ASP A 174 -5.91 -34.32 -6.97
C ASP A 174 -4.65 -33.74 -6.32
N LEU A 175 -3.47 -33.99 -6.89
CA LEU A 175 -2.21 -33.43 -6.40
C LEU A 175 -2.21 -31.89 -6.47
N PHE A 176 -2.74 -31.32 -7.56
CA PHE A 176 -2.92 -29.88 -7.66
C PHE A 176 -3.88 -29.33 -6.59
N LEU A 177 -5.02 -29.97 -6.40
CA LEU A 177 -6.00 -29.56 -5.38
C LEU A 177 -5.45 -29.67 -3.96
N ASP A 178 -4.66 -30.71 -3.68
CA ASP A 178 -4.02 -30.89 -2.36
C ASP A 178 -3.00 -29.75 -2.04
N SER A 179 -2.38 -29.16 -3.05
CA SER A 179 -1.35 -28.12 -2.90
C SER A 179 -1.84 -26.69 -3.18
N ILE A 180 -3.13 -26.50 -3.53
CA ILE A 180 -3.67 -25.20 -3.95
C ILE A 180 -3.56 -24.14 -2.86
N GLY A 181 -3.66 -24.55 -1.59
CA GLY A 181 -3.53 -23.65 -0.44
C GLY A 181 -2.13 -23.02 -0.37
N ALA A 182 -1.08 -23.84 -0.33
CA ALA A 182 0.30 -23.37 -0.29
C ALA A 182 0.64 -22.51 -1.53
N PHE A 183 0.15 -22.90 -2.71
CA PHE A 183 0.32 -22.12 -3.92
C PHE A 183 -0.36 -20.74 -3.83
N GLY A 184 -1.60 -20.70 -3.31
CA GLY A 184 -2.32 -19.45 -3.10
C GLY A 184 -1.57 -18.49 -2.17
N ILE A 185 -1.02 -19.00 -1.05
CA ILE A 185 -0.19 -18.22 -0.12
C ILE A 185 1.07 -17.70 -0.82
N ALA A 186 1.75 -18.54 -1.59
CA ALA A 186 2.95 -18.12 -2.32
C ALA A 186 2.66 -16.98 -3.31
N VAL A 187 1.57 -17.09 -4.08
CA VAL A 187 1.13 -16.05 -5.02
C VAL A 187 0.78 -14.75 -4.30
N SER A 188 0.02 -14.82 -3.18
CA SER A 188 -0.34 -13.62 -2.41
C SER A 188 0.89 -12.92 -1.85
N LEU A 189 1.88 -13.67 -1.36
CA LEU A 189 3.16 -13.10 -0.88
C LEU A 189 3.96 -12.43 -2.02
N PHE A 190 3.98 -13.01 -3.22
CA PHE A 190 4.63 -12.36 -4.37
C PHE A 190 3.93 -11.06 -4.77
N LEU A 191 2.59 -11.04 -4.76
CA LEU A 191 1.83 -9.81 -5.01
C LEU A 191 2.07 -8.75 -3.94
N LEU A 192 2.10 -9.15 -2.67
CA LEU A 192 2.41 -8.26 -1.55
C LEU A 192 3.82 -7.69 -1.66
N ALA A 193 4.83 -8.52 -1.97
CA ALA A 193 6.20 -8.07 -2.16
C ALA A 193 6.30 -7.08 -3.33
N GLY A 194 5.65 -7.35 -4.45
CA GLY A 194 5.56 -6.44 -5.60
C GLY A 194 4.92 -5.10 -5.23
N PHE A 195 3.83 -5.13 -4.49
CA PHE A 195 3.16 -3.93 -3.98
C PHE A 195 4.09 -3.09 -3.08
N ILE A 196 4.79 -3.73 -2.13
CA ILE A 196 5.77 -3.06 -1.26
C ILE A 196 6.90 -2.42 -2.06
N LEU A 197 7.41 -3.09 -3.10
CA LEU A 197 8.44 -2.52 -3.99
C LEU A 197 7.94 -1.26 -4.71
N ILE A 198 6.72 -1.28 -5.24
CA ILE A 198 6.10 -0.13 -5.89
C ILE A 198 5.95 1.02 -4.89
N MET A 199 5.46 0.73 -3.68
CA MET A 199 5.33 1.71 -2.60
C MET A 199 6.69 2.28 -2.20
N ASN A 200 7.72 1.45 -2.09
CA ASN A 200 9.08 1.89 -1.76
C ASN A 200 9.62 2.90 -2.78
N VAL A 201 9.35 2.70 -4.09
CA VAL A 201 9.74 3.65 -5.14
C VAL A 201 9.00 4.98 -5.01
N LYS A 202 7.69 4.95 -4.70
CA LYS A 202 6.88 6.16 -4.50
C LYS A 202 7.29 6.93 -3.23
N MET A 203 7.51 6.23 -2.12
CA MET A 203 7.91 6.85 -0.84
C MET A 203 9.29 7.51 -0.94
N LYS A 204 10.24 6.89 -1.66
CA LYS A 204 11.55 7.48 -1.91
C LYS A 204 11.47 8.82 -2.66
N LYS A 205 10.49 9.01 -3.55
CA LYS A 205 10.25 10.29 -4.25
C LYS A 205 9.70 11.38 -3.31
N LEU A 206 9.20 11.02 -2.14
CA LEU A 206 8.63 11.91 -1.13
C LEU A 206 9.60 12.15 0.05
N ASP A 207 10.90 11.80 -0.11
CA ASP A 207 11.94 11.86 0.94
C ASP A 207 11.56 11.15 2.25
N ALA A 208 10.67 10.15 2.17
CA ALA A 208 10.30 9.35 3.33
C ALA A 208 11.22 8.13 3.46
N GLU A 209 11.85 7.95 4.62
CA GLU A 209 12.63 6.77 4.95
C GLU A 209 11.71 5.55 5.07
N PHE A 210 11.63 4.75 4.02
CA PHE A 210 10.91 3.49 4.01
C PHE A 210 11.84 2.36 3.55
N HIS A 211 12.15 1.43 4.45
CA HIS A 211 13.04 0.29 4.17
C HIS A 211 12.31 -0.90 3.49
N GLY A 212 11.31 -0.60 2.68
CA GLY A 212 10.44 -1.58 2.03
C GLY A 212 11.15 -2.56 1.11
N ARG A 213 12.32 -2.21 0.56
CA ARG A 213 13.07 -3.11 -0.34
C ARG A 213 13.50 -4.40 0.36
N HIS A 214 14.06 -4.30 1.57
CA HIS A 214 14.54 -5.49 2.30
C HIS A 214 13.37 -6.33 2.82
N LEU A 215 12.27 -5.68 3.25
CA LEU A 215 11.04 -6.35 3.62
C LEU A 215 10.44 -7.11 2.43
N ALA A 216 10.35 -6.48 1.26
CA ALA A 216 9.83 -7.11 0.06
C ALA A 216 10.67 -8.33 -0.37
N LEU A 217 12.00 -8.22 -0.29
CA LEU A 217 12.90 -9.34 -0.56
C LEU A 217 12.69 -10.50 0.42
N LEU A 218 12.52 -10.20 1.72
CA LEU A 218 12.23 -11.23 2.73
C LEU A 218 10.89 -11.92 2.46
N ILE A 219 9.83 -11.16 2.17
CA ILE A 219 8.49 -11.71 1.86
C ILE A 219 8.54 -12.54 0.57
N MET A 220 9.22 -12.06 -0.47
CA MET A 220 9.39 -12.82 -1.72
C MET A 220 10.13 -14.13 -1.49
N PHE A 221 11.12 -14.13 -0.59
CA PHE A 221 11.88 -15.32 -0.25
C PHE A 221 11.04 -16.34 0.52
N VAL A 222 10.20 -15.89 1.47
CA VAL A 222 9.23 -16.74 2.16
C VAL A 222 8.20 -17.31 1.16
N GLY A 223 7.71 -16.49 0.24
CA GLY A 223 6.80 -16.93 -0.82
C GLY A 223 7.41 -18.01 -1.70
N LEU A 224 8.69 -17.87 -2.08
CA LEU A 224 9.41 -18.87 -2.84
C LEU A 224 9.61 -20.17 -2.04
N TRP A 225 9.90 -20.07 -0.75
CA TRP A 225 10.02 -21.25 0.12
C TRP A 225 8.69 -22.01 0.24
N ILE A 226 7.56 -21.33 0.47
CA ILE A 226 6.22 -21.94 0.50
C ILE A 226 5.87 -22.55 -0.86
N PHE A 227 6.22 -21.86 -1.97
CA PHE A 227 6.06 -22.44 -3.29
C PHE A 227 6.83 -23.76 -3.45
N CYS A 228 8.04 -23.84 -2.91
CA CYS A 228 8.84 -25.07 -2.93
C CYS A 228 8.25 -26.17 -2.02
N GLN A 229 7.55 -25.82 -0.94
CA GLN A 229 6.79 -26.78 -0.13
C GLN A 229 5.57 -27.32 -0.89
N SER A 230 5.01 -26.54 -1.81
CA SER A 230 3.95 -27.00 -2.68
C SER A 230 4.50 -28.01 -3.70
N GLN A 231 3.69 -28.98 -4.06
CA GLN A 231 4.10 -30.01 -5.03
C GLN A 231 4.25 -29.49 -6.48
N TYR A 232 3.92 -28.22 -6.73
CA TYR A 232 3.96 -27.61 -8.08
C TYR A 232 5.38 -27.47 -8.64
N GLN A 233 6.41 -27.34 -7.79
CA GLN A 233 7.79 -27.26 -8.24
C GLN A 233 8.23 -28.46 -9.09
N ILE A 234 7.69 -29.67 -8.80
CA ILE A 234 8.01 -30.91 -9.53
C ILE A 234 7.56 -30.78 -11.01
N PHE A 235 6.43 -30.14 -11.26
CA PHE A 235 5.94 -29.92 -12.63
C PHE A 235 6.77 -28.90 -13.40
N LEU A 236 7.38 -27.92 -12.70
CA LEU A 236 8.24 -26.92 -13.34
C LEU A 236 9.62 -27.46 -13.68
N PHE A 237 10.25 -28.15 -12.74
CA PHE A 237 11.65 -28.55 -12.88
C PHE A 237 11.82 -30.01 -13.34
N ASN A 238 10.82 -30.85 -13.13
CA ASN A 238 10.85 -32.30 -13.42
C ASN A 238 12.17 -32.97 -12.93
N ASN A 239 12.78 -32.43 -11.87
CA ASN A 239 14.04 -32.86 -11.33
C ASN A 239 14.05 -32.73 -9.79
N TYR A 240 13.97 -33.84 -9.10
CA TYR A 240 13.90 -33.87 -7.64
C TYR A 240 15.17 -33.34 -6.95
N ALA A 241 16.35 -33.46 -7.59
CA ALA A 241 17.57 -32.90 -7.04
C ALA A 241 17.54 -31.37 -7.03
N VAL A 242 17.04 -30.75 -8.12
CA VAL A 242 16.88 -29.30 -8.19
C VAL A 242 15.90 -28.83 -7.12
N CYS A 243 14.76 -29.49 -6.97
CA CYS A 243 13.78 -29.19 -5.93
C CYS A 243 14.38 -29.27 -4.53
N TYR A 244 15.11 -30.35 -4.25
CA TYR A 244 15.79 -30.59 -2.98
C TYR A 244 16.80 -29.47 -2.66
N PHE A 245 17.72 -29.15 -3.57
CA PHE A 245 18.72 -28.09 -3.34
C PHE A 245 18.07 -26.72 -3.21
N LEU A 246 17.02 -26.43 -3.96
CA LEU A 246 16.31 -25.16 -3.89
C LEU A 246 15.64 -25.00 -2.52
N GLU A 247 14.92 -26.03 -2.03
CA GLU A 247 14.24 -26.02 -0.76
C GLU A 247 15.21 -25.78 0.41
N PHE A 248 16.31 -26.52 0.46
CA PHE A 248 17.32 -26.35 1.51
C PHE A 248 18.09 -25.02 1.38
N SER A 249 18.34 -24.54 0.15
CA SER A 249 18.94 -23.21 -0.04
C SER A 249 18.07 -22.12 0.56
N LEU A 250 16.76 -22.17 0.33
CA LEU A 250 15.83 -21.21 0.88
C LEU A 250 15.73 -21.30 2.40
N LEU A 251 15.70 -22.52 2.95
CA LEU A 251 15.68 -22.72 4.40
C LEU A 251 16.93 -22.16 5.08
N TYR A 252 18.11 -22.45 4.55
CA TYR A 252 19.39 -22.09 5.17
C TYR A 252 19.76 -20.61 4.99
N LEU A 253 19.25 -19.95 3.94
CA LEU A 253 19.48 -18.53 3.71
C LEU A 253 18.44 -17.63 4.38
N PHE A 254 17.32 -18.18 4.85
CA PHE A 254 16.26 -17.40 5.50
C PHE A 254 16.77 -16.58 6.70
N PRO A 255 17.52 -17.15 7.70
CA PRO A 255 18.02 -16.35 8.82
C PRO A 255 19.00 -15.26 8.40
N VAL A 256 19.75 -15.46 7.31
CA VAL A 256 20.65 -14.43 6.77
C VAL A 256 19.87 -13.21 6.32
N LEU A 257 18.77 -13.42 5.59
CA LEU A 257 17.91 -12.33 5.10
C LEU A 257 17.14 -11.67 6.23
N LEU A 258 16.67 -12.44 7.21
CA LEU A 258 15.98 -11.91 8.39
C LEU A 258 16.91 -10.98 9.19
N ASN A 259 18.11 -11.44 9.52
CA ASN A 259 19.08 -10.62 10.26
C ASN A 259 19.50 -9.37 9.46
N ARG A 260 19.63 -9.50 8.13
CA ARG A 260 19.90 -8.35 7.26
C ARG A 260 18.75 -7.33 7.27
N TYR A 261 17.52 -7.79 7.25
CA TYR A 261 16.35 -6.93 7.35
C TYR A 261 16.30 -6.19 8.69
N LEU A 262 16.56 -6.89 9.80
CA LEU A 262 16.60 -6.29 11.14
C LEU A 262 17.76 -5.27 11.29
N GLU A 263 18.93 -5.59 10.74
CA GLU A 263 20.10 -4.69 10.79
C GLU A 263 19.87 -3.39 10.02
N VAL A 264 19.36 -3.50 8.79
CA VAL A 264 19.23 -2.32 7.88
C VAL A 264 17.94 -1.56 8.14
N GLY A 265 16.88 -2.27 8.54
CA GLY A 265 15.56 -1.69 8.73
C GLY A 265 15.42 -0.89 10.02
N PHE A 266 16.27 -1.14 11.01
CA PHE A 266 16.12 -0.56 12.34
C PHE A 266 17.46 -0.23 12.98
N SER A 267 17.54 0.92 13.67
CA SER A 267 18.72 1.31 14.45
C SER A 267 18.71 0.58 15.81
N LEU A 268 19.07 -0.70 15.82
CA LEU A 268 19.03 -1.54 17.02
C LEU A 268 20.34 -1.46 17.81
N SER A 269 20.25 -1.52 19.15
CA SER A 269 21.40 -1.42 20.06
C SER A 269 22.42 -2.55 19.94
N HIS A 270 22.10 -3.64 19.22
CA HIS A 270 22.93 -4.85 19.10
C HIS A 270 23.26 -5.22 17.65
N GLU A 271 23.50 -4.24 16.78
CA GLU A 271 23.82 -4.47 15.35
C GLU A 271 24.99 -5.44 15.11
N LYS A 272 26.01 -5.38 15.97
CA LYS A 272 27.17 -6.29 15.85
C LYS A 272 26.75 -7.75 16.03
N LEU A 273 25.80 -8.05 16.91
CA LEU A 273 25.32 -9.40 17.16
C LEU A 273 24.49 -9.90 15.96
N LEU A 274 23.62 -9.06 15.39
CA LEU A 274 22.88 -9.39 14.17
C LEU A 274 23.83 -9.70 12.99
N LYS A 275 24.92 -8.93 12.84
CA LYS A 275 25.96 -9.21 11.83
C LYS A 275 26.67 -10.55 12.08
N ILE A 276 26.98 -10.86 13.33
CA ILE A 276 27.57 -12.16 13.70
C ILE A 276 26.61 -13.30 13.33
N PHE A 277 25.31 -13.17 13.64
CA PHE A 277 24.31 -14.17 13.27
C PHE A 277 24.17 -14.30 11.75
N GLN A 278 24.09 -13.18 11.03
CA GLN A 278 24.04 -13.17 9.57
C GLN A 278 25.19 -13.92 8.94
N TRP A 279 26.44 -13.57 9.29
CA TRP A 279 27.62 -14.22 8.73
C TRP A 279 27.82 -15.64 9.25
N GLY A 280 27.43 -15.93 10.51
CA GLY A 280 27.44 -17.25 11.09
C GLY A 280 26.51 -18.22 10.35
N HIS A 281 25.27 -17.82 10.11
CA HIS A 281 24.31 -18.63 9.33
C HIS A 281 24.75 -18.80 7.88
N LEU A 282 25.32 -17.74 7.25
CA LEU A 282 25.85 -17.86 5.90
C LEU A 282 27.01 -18.85 5.84
N GLY A 283 27.93 -18.78 6.82
CA GLY A 283 29.05 -19.73 6.94
C GLY A 283 28.57 -21.17 7.13
N LEU A 284 27.57 -21.39 8.00
CA LEU A 284 26.97 -22.71 8.19
C LEU A 284 26.29 -23.23 6.92
N ALA A 285 25.52 -22.38 6.23
CA ALA A 285 24.88 -22.75 4.97
C ALA A 285 25.94 -23.20 3.94
N VAL A 286 26.99 -22.41 3.74
CA VAL A 286 28.08 -22.74 2.81
C VAL A 286 28.77 -24.04 3.22
N ALA A 287 29.07 -24.22 4.52
CA ALA A 287 29.71 -25.43 5.02
C ALA A 287 28.85 -26.69 4.78
N PHE A 288 27.53 -26.57 4.99
CA PHE A 288 26.61 -27.66 4.77
C PHE A 288 26.46 -28.03 3.30
N PHE A 289 26.43 -27.03 2.40
CA PHE A 289 26.43 -27.30 0.96
C PHE A 289 27.74 -27.95 0.48
N ILE A 290 28.88 -27.49 0.99
CA ILE A 290 30.19 -28.14 0.69
C ILE A 290 30.22 -29.57 1.20
N GLY A 291 29.74 -29.82 2.42
CA GLY A 291 29.69 -31.18 3.00
C GLY A 291 28.78 -32.13 2.21
N GLN A 292 27.63 -31.63 1.71
CA GLN A 292 26.75 -32.39 0.81
C GLN A 292 27.49 -32.75 -0.51
N LEU A 293 28.13 -31.78 -1.14
CA LEU A 293 28.85 -31.97 -2.40
C LEU A 293 30.06 -32.91 -2.24
N ALA A 294 30.75 -32.84 -1.08
CA ALA A 294 31.83 -33.72 -0.73
C ALA A 294 31.35 -35.14 -0.34
N GLY A 295 30.03 -35.34 -0.16
CA GLY A 295 29.46 -36.62 0.24
C GLY A 295 29.70 -36.99 1.71
N TRP A 296 30.08 -36.03 2.56
CA TRP A 296 30.30 -36.28 4.00
C TRP A 296 28.98 -36.54 4.73
N PHE A 297 27.96 -35.76 4.41
CA PHE A 297 26.59 -35.86 4.94
C PHE A 297 25.60 -35.30 3.93
N THR A 298 24.31 -35.48 4.17
CA THR A 298 23.26 -34.82 3.37
C THR A 298 22.69 -33.62 4.11
N LEU A 299 22.18 -32.63 3.37
CA LEU A 299 21.52 -31.44 3.95
C LEU A 299 20.36 -31.86 4.88
N TYR A 300 19.68 -32.94 4.56
CA TYR A 300 18.62 -33.49 5.39
C TYR A 300 19.13 -33.98 6.77
N GLU A 301 20.31 -34.61 6.83
CA GLU A 301 20.89 -35.10 8.11
C GLU A 301 21.28 -33.96 9.06
N VAL A 302 21.68 -32.80 8.52
CA VAL A 302 22.12 -31.64 9.32
C VAL A 302 21.00 -30.63 9.55
N GLN A 303 19.81 -30.85 9.00
CA GLN A 303 18.64 -29.95 9.10
C GLN A 303 18.26 -29.66 10.55
N ASP A 304 18.15 -30.71 11.38
CA ASP A 304 17.72 -30.56 12.78
C ASP A 304 18.72 -29.72 13.59
N VAL A 305 20.01 -29.89 13.33
CA VAL A 305 21.07 -29.10 13.97
C VAL A 305 20.95 -27.63 13.53
N PHE A 306 20.75 -27.39 12.24
CA PHE A 306 20.56 -26.03 11.73
C PHE A 306 19.31 -25.36 12.33
N LEU A 307 18.19 -26.07 12.35
CA LEU A 307 16.94 -25.55 12.92
C LEU A 307 17.09 -25.25 14.42
N GLY A 308 17.80 -26.08 15.17
CA GLY A 308 18.10 -25.82 16.58
C GLY A 308 18.89 -24.51 16.77
N ILE A 309 19.95 -24.30 15.98
CA ILE A 309 20.74 -23.05 15.99
C ILE A 309 19.86 -21.86 15.58
N PHE A 310 19.06 -22.03 14.54
CA PHE A 310 18.17 -20.98 14.05
C PHE A 310 17.12 -20.57 15.10
N ILE A 311 16.48 -21.52 15.78
CA ILE A 311 15.51 -21.23 16.83
C ILE A 311 16.15 -20.41 17.96
N VAL A 312 17.36 -20.78 18.39
CA VAL A 312 18.07 -20.03 19.43
C VAL A 312 18.37 -18.60 19.00
N THR A 313 18.92 -18.42 17.79
CA THR A 313 19.23 -17.09 17.27
C THR A 313 17.95 -16.28 17.06
N PHE A 314 16.89 -16.87 16.55
CA PHE A 314 15.58 -16.23 16.36
C PHE A 314 14.95 -15.75 17.70
N LEU A 315 15.09 -16.52 18.78
CA LEU A 315 14.68 -16.09 20.12
C LEU A 315 15.50 -14.89 20.60
N ILE A 316 16.81 -14.89 20.33
CA ILE A 316 17.67 -13.75 20.68
C ILE A 316 17.28 -12.52 19.85
N ASP A 317 17.04 -12.67 18.55
CA ASP A 317 16.56 -11.59 17.67
C ASP A 317 15.24 -11.01 18.19
N PHE A 318 14.29 -11.87 18.58
CA PHE A 318 13.04 -11.42 19.19
C PHE A 318 13.29 -10.59 20.46
N VAL A 319 14.18 -11.04 21.36
CA VAL A 319 14.53 -10.30 22.58
C VAL A 319 15.20 -8.95 22.25
N ILE A 320 16.09 -8.92 21.24
CA ILE A 320 16.72 -7.69 20.78
C ILE A 320 15.66 -6.69 20.30
N VAL A 321 14.75 -7.12 19.45
CA VAL A 321 13.68 -6.26 18.90
C VAL A 321 12.78 -5.74 20.04
N VAL A 322 12.39 -6.59 20.98
CA VAL A 322 11.57 -6.20 22.15
C VAL A 322 12.28 -5.19 23.04
N LYS A 323 13.59 -5.38 23.32
CA LYS A 323 14.38 -4.44 24.15
C LYS A 323 14.58 -3.08 23.50
N ASN A 324 14.65 -3.03 22.18
CA ASN A 324 14.82 -1.79 21.40
C ASN A 324 13.49 -1.13 21.03
N ARG A 325 12.40 -1.58 21.64
CA ARG A 325 11.06 -1.05 21.39
C ARG A 325 11.04 0.46 21.49
N THR A 326 10.74 1.12 20.40
CA THR A 326 10.57 2.56 20.26
C THR A 326 9.11 2.90 19.98
N LYS A 327 8.82 4.17 19.70
CA LYS A 327 7.49 4.59 19.19
C LYS A 327 7.30 4.28 17.70
N ASP A 328 8.25 3.60 17.08
CA ASP A 328 8.19 3.24 15.66
C ASP A 328 7.19 2.10 15.44
N ILE A 329 6.22 2.37 14.58
CA ILE A 329 5.16 1.43 14.22
C ILE A 329 5.74 0.19 13.52
N SER A 330 6.81 0.36 12.76
CA SER A 330 7.46 -0.72 12.00
C SER A 330 8.15 -1.71 12.93
N LEU A 331 8.78 -1.22 13.99
CA LEU A 331 9.43 -2.07 14.99
C LEU A 331 8.40 -2.83 15.85
N ASP A 332 7.30 -2.16 16.23
CA ASP A 332 6.18 -2.83 16.90
C ASP A 332 5.58 -3.94 16.01
N ALA A 333 5.52 -3.72 14.70
CA ALA A 333 5.05 -4.73 13.75
C ALA A 333 5.99 -5.94 13.71
N CYS A 334 7.30 -5.74 13.75
CA CYS A 334 8.27 -6.83 13.81
C CYS A 334 8.08 -7.67 15.07
N ILE A 335 7.83 -7.06 16.24
CA ILE A 335 7.56 -7.80 17.49
C ILE A 335 6.37 -8.74 17.31
N VAL A 336 5.29 -8.25 16.72
CA VAL A 336 4.07 -9.04 16.52
C VAL A 336 4.32 -10.18 15.54
N ILE A 337 4.97 -9.92 14.39
CA ILE A 337 5.27 -10.91 13.35
C ILE A 337 6.19 -12.02 13.91
N LEU A 338 7.30 -11.64 14.55
CA LEU A 338 8.21 -12.59 15.14
C LEU A 338 7.54 -13.41 16.26
N GLY A 339 6.67 -12.78 17.07
CA GLY A 339 5.90 -13.47 18.11
C GLY A 339 4.90 -14.48 17.55
N ILE A 340 4.17 -14.13 16.48
CA ILE A 340 3.27 -15.07 15.78
C ILE A 340 4.07 -16.25 15.24
N MET A 341 5.17 -16.01 14.57
CA MET A 341 5.99 -17.07 13.98
C MET A 341 6.59 -17.98 15.05
N LEU A 342 7.08 -17.43 16.17
CA LEU A 342 7.54 -18.25 17.31
C LEU A 342 6.44 -19.16 17.87
N PHE A 343 5.25 -18.60 18.07
CA PHE A 343 4.12 -19.35 18.61
C PHE A 343 3.69 -20.48 17.66
N MET A 344 3.53 -20.17 16.36
CA MET A 344 3.12 -21.15 15.35
C MET A 344 4.17 -22.24 15.11
N THR A 345 5.46 -21.88 15.10
CA THR A 345 6.55 -22.86 15.03
C THR A 345 6.57 -23.75 16.27
N GLY A 346 6.31 -23.19 17.46
CA GLY A 346 6.17 -23.96 18.69
C GLY A 346 5.02 -24.98 18.63
N LEU A 347 3.86 -24.56 18.09
CA LEU A 347 2.74 -25.47 17.86
C LEU A 347 3.10 -26.58 16.86
N GLU A 348 3.77 -26.24 15.76
CA GLU A 348 4.23 -27.20 14.75
C GLU A 348 5.13 -28.27 15.40
N ILE A 349 6.09 -27.90 16.23
CA ILE A 349 6.99 -28.83 16.93
C ILE A 349 6.22 -29.73 17.91
N VAL A 350 5.29 -29.16 18.71
CA VAL A 350 4.52 -29.88 19.70
C VAL A 350 3.57 -30.91 19.06
N PHE A 351 2.91 -30.51 17.98
CA PHE A 351 1.89 -31.31 17.32
C PHE A 351 2.40 -32.10 16.10
N TYR A 352 3.70 -31.99 15.78
CA TYR A 352 4.31 -32.65 14.64
C TYR A 352 4.04 -34.17 14.60
N ASP A 353 4.10 -34.85 15.77
CA ASP A 353 3.80 -36.29 15.90
C ASP A 353 2.31 -36.57 16.13
N ALA A 354 1.51 -35.60 16.54
CA ALA A 354 0.11 -35.80 16.91
C ALA A 354 -0.84 -35.86 15.70
N TRP A 355 -0.34 -35.57 14.49
CA TRP A 355 -1.09 -35.66 13.22
C TRP A 355 -2.55 -35.26 13.37
N LEU A 356 -2.79 -34.06 13.88
CA LEU A 356 -4.11 -33.45 13.78
C LEU A 356 -4.35 -33.16 12.31
N PRO A 357 -5.37 -33.76 11.65
CA PRO A 357 -5.75 -33.41 10.29
C PRO A 357 -6.47 -32.05 10.32
N ILE A 358 -5.77 -31.03 10.76
CA ILE A 358 -6.27 -29.66 10.69
C ILE A 358 -5.97 -29.20 9.28
N ALA A 359 -6.95 -29.37 8.40
CA ALA A 359 -7.04 -28.77 7.06
C ALA A 359 -5.75 -28.78 6.19
N PRO A 360 -5.76 -28.30 4.94
CA PRO A 360 -4.62 -28.38 4.01
C PRO A 360 -3.43 -27.50 4.39
N PHE A 361 -3.34 -26.96 5.61
CA PHE A 361 -2.30 -26.04 6.04
C PHE A 361 -1.59 -26.52 7.30
N ASN A 362 -0.25 -26.38 7.34
CA ASN A 362 0.57 -26.55 8.52
C ASN A 362 0.46 -25.33 9.43
N PHE A 363 0.79 -25.43 10.73
CA PHE A 363 0.75 -24.29 11.66
C PHE A 363 1.64 -23.14 11.20
N VAL A 364 2.79 -23.43 10.61
CA VAL A 364 3.69 -22.40 10.04
C VAL A 364 3.03 -21.66 8.90
N GLU A 365 2.32 -22.33 7.99
CA GLU A 365 1.58 -21.69 6.88
C GLU A 365 0.46 -20.80 7.39
N ILE A 366 -0.28 -21.23 8.41
CA ILE A 366 -1.27 -20.40 9.10
C ILE A 366 -0.59 -19.16 9.71
N GLY A 367 0.57 -19.33 10.35
CA GLY A 367 1.38 -18.25 10.87
C GLY A 367 1.76 -17.23 9.79
N VAL A 368 2.14 -17.70 8.62
CA VAL A 368 2.47 -16.82 7.47
C VAL A 368 1.26 -16.04 6.99
N ILE A 369 0.08 -16.67 6.88
CA ILE A 369 -1.17 -15.97 6.52
C ILE A 369 -1.48 -14.86 7.53
N LEU A 370 -1.36 -15.16 8.84
CA LEU A 370 -1.59 -14.16 9.88
C LEU A 370 -0.60 -13.00 9.80
N CYS A 371 0.68 -13.30 9.54
CA CYS A 371 1.70 -12.29 9.33
C CYS A 371 1.40 -11.44 8.07
N GLU A 372 0.96 -12.05 6.98
CA GLU A 372 0.58 -11.35 5.75
C GLU A 372 -0.56 -10.36 5.99
N VAL A 373 -1.65 -10.81 6.62
CA VAL A 373 -2.78 -9.95 6.98
C VAL A 373 -2.33 -8.80 7.88
N TYR A 374 -1.44 -9.08 8.84
CA TYR A 374 -0.92 -8.05 9.73
C TYR A 374 0.00 -7.05 9.01
N VAL A 375 0.85 -7.51 8.10
CA VAL A 375 1.69 -6.63 7.25
C VAL A 375 0.82 -5.71 6.41
N VAL A 376 -0.22 -6.23 5.76
CA VAL A 376 -1.18 -5.42 4.99
C VAL A 376 -1.83 -4.36 5.88
N TYR A 377 -2.29 -4.73 7.09
CA TYR A 377 -2.84 -3.79 8.06
C TYR A 377 -1.85 -2.67 8.42
N VAL A 378 -0.58 -3.02 8.69
CA VAL A 378 0.47 -2.04 9.03
C VAL A 378 0.74 -1.09 7.87
N ILE A 379 0.83 -1.62 6.64
CA ILE A 379 1.04 -0.80 5.42
C ILE A 379 -0.11 0.18 5.22
N ILE A 380 -1.36 -0.29 5.29
CA ILE A 380 -2.54 0.57 5.18
C ILE A 380 -2.51 1.66 6.24
N ARG A 381 -2.20 1.31 7.48
CA ARG A 381 -2.10 2.25 8.59
C ARG A 381 -0.99 3.29 8.37
N GLN A 382 0.20 2.87 7.92
CA GLN A 382 1.30 3.79 7.58
C GLN A 382 0.92 4.72 6.43
N TRP A 383 0.22 4.20 5.42
CA TRP A 383 -0.24 4.98 4.29
C TRP A 383 -1.23 6.08 4.72
N PHE A 384 -2.22 5.75 5.56
CA PHE A 384 -3.12 6.75 6.14
C PHE A 384 -2.38 7.82 6.94
N TRP A 385 -1.41 7.42 7.74
CA TRP A 385 -0.57 8.36 8.52
C TRP A 385 0.23 9.28 7.61
N SER A 386 0.88 8.74 6.58
CA SER A 386 1.66 9.52 5.61
C SER A 386 0.81 10.54 4.85
N ILE A 387 -0.42 10.16 4.47
CA ILE A 387 -1.37 11.10 3.85
C ILE A 387 -1.73 12.23 4.82
N GLN A 388 -2.02 11.91 6.08
CA GLN A 388 -2.40 12.90 7.09
C GLN A 388 -1.24 13.85 7.40
N GLU A 389 0.00 13.37 7.50
CA GLU A 389 1.20 14.19 7.65
C GLU A 389 1.45 15.08 6.42
N GLY A 390 1.23 14.56 5.22
CA GLY A 390 1.31 15.31 3.98
C GLY A 390 0.34 16.50 3.96
N TYR A 391 -0.92 16.29 4.31
CA TYR A 391 -1.92 17.37 4.42
C TYR A 391 -1.54 18.39 5.50
N HIS A 392 -1.03 17.94 6.64
CA HIS A 392 -0.60 18.83 7.72
C HIS A 392 0.61 19.70 7.30
N SER A 393 1.57 19.12 6.58
CA SER A 393 2.72 19.85 6.03
C SER A 393 2.30 20.92 5.01
N ILE A 394 1.36 20.58 4.10
CA ILE A 394 0.82 21.56 3.13
C ILE A 394 0.09 22.69 3.87
N TYR A 395 -0.73 22.35 4.87
CA TYR A 395 -1.44 23.35 5.68
C TYR A 395 -0.48 24.30 6.41
N LEU A 396 0.59 23.77 7.02
CA LEU A 396 1.62 24.60 7.67
C LEU A 396 2.37 25.49 6.68
N ARG A 397 2.68 24.99 5.48
CA ARG A 397 3.28 25.83 4.41
C ARG A 397 2.37 26.98 4.03
N MET A 398 1.09 26.72 3.81
CA MET A 398 0.12 27.77 3.51
C MET A 398 0.01 28.82 4.62
N GLN A 399 0.01 28.39 5.89
CA GLN A 399 0.03 29.33 7.03
C GLN A 399 1.29 30.18 7.06
N LEU A 400 2.47 29.58 6.83
CA LEU A 400 3.73 30.32 6.76
C LEU A 400 3.74 31.34 5.64
N GLU A 401 3.28 30.96 4.44
CA GLU A 401 3.18 31.85 3.28
C GLU A 401 2.24 33.04 3.55
N ASN A 402 1.08 32.78 4.14
CA ASN A 402 0.16 33.84 4.55
C ASN A 402 0.78 34.79 5.60
N GLN A 403 1.52 34.28 6.58
CA GLN A 403 2.23 35.09 7.55
C GLN A 403 3.33 35.94 6.88
N MET A 404 4.11 35.35 5.98
CA MET A 404 5.15 36.09 5.26
C MET A 404 4.56 37.25 4.42
N ASN A 405 3.44 37.01 3.72
CA ASN A 405 2.74 38.04 2.97
C ASN A 405 2.22 39.16 3.89
N HIS A 406 1.68 38.79 5.05
CA HIS A 406 1.24 39.78 6.04
C HIS A 406 2.42 40.62 6.60
N TYR A 407 3.56 39.97 6.87
CA TYR A 407 4.77 40.72 7.27
C TYR A 407 5.29 41.64 6.20
N ALA A 408 5.28 41.21 4.94
CA ALA A 408 5.67 42.05 3.80
C ALA A 408 4.76 43.29 3.66
N ASP A 409 3.45 43.14 3.86
CA ASP A 409 2.48 44.23 3.85
C ASP A 409 2.71 45.22 5.02
N LEU A 410 2.98 44.70 6.22
CA LEU A 410 3.31 45.53 7.38
C LEU A 410 4.61 46.32 7.16
N GLU A 411 5.63 45.69 6.58
CA GLU A 411 6.89 46.34 6.28
C GLU A 411 6.72 47.45 5.23
N LYS A 412 5.94 47.23 4.17
CA LYS A 412 5.59 48.24 3.17
C LYS A 412 4.87 49.41 3.82
N ARG A 413 3.84 49.18 4.63
CA ARG A 413 3.13 50.26 5.37
C ARG A 413 4.06 51.03 6.28
N ASN A 414 5.02 50.38 6.93
CA ASN A 414 5.99 51.01 7.80
C ASN A 414 6.99 51.89 7.01
N GLN A 415 7.37 51.44 5.81
CA GLN A 415 8.18 52.26 4.88
C GLN A 415 7.41 53.50 4.39
N ASP A 416 6.13 53.31 4.01
CA ASP A 416 5.26 54.42 3.58
C ASP A 416 5.06 55.46 4.69
N LEU A 417 4.87 54.99 5.95
CA LEU A 417 4.80 55.87 7.13
C LEU A 417 6.12 56.62 7.41
N LYS A 418 7.27 55.97 7.20
CA LYS A 418 8.57 56.62 7.32
C LYS A 418 8.74 57.72 6.24
N GLY A 419 8.35 57.44 5.00
CA GLY A 419 8.32 58.41 3.90
C GLY A 419 7.43 59.61 4.24
N PHE A 420 6.18 59.33 4.65
CA PHE A 420 5.23 60.36 5.05
C PHE A 420 5.76 61.24 6.20
N ARG A 421 6.37 60.65 7.24
CA ARG A 421 7.00 61.42 8.32
C ARG A 421 8.13 62.29 7.86
N HIS A 422 8.97 61.81 6.94
CA HIS A 422 10.06 62.57 6.37
C HIS A 422 9.52 63.80 5.57
N ASP A 423 8.52 63.59 4.73
CA ASP A 423 7.91 64.64 3.91
C ASP A 423 7.20 65.69 4.77
N MET A 424 6.46 65.22 5.80
CA MET A 424 5.84 66.14 6.76
C MET A 424 6.86 66.99 7.53
N LYS A 425 8.00 66.39 7.92
CA LYS A 425 9.09 67.15 8.56
C LYS A 425 9.62 68.24 7.64
N ASN A 426 9.84 67.94 6.35
CA ASN A 426 10.30 68.90 5.34
C ASN A 426 9.27 70.02 5.14
N HIS A 427 7.99 69.72 5.05
CA HIS A 427 6.93 70.71 4.94
C HIS A 427 6.87 71.64 6.16
N LEU A 428 6.99 71.09 7.39
CA LEU A 428 7.02 71.87 8.61
C LEU A 428 8.26 72.75 8.69
N GLU A 429 9.41 72.30 8.22
CA GLU A 429 10.66 73.09 8.19
C GLU A 429 10.57 74.27 7.22
N ILE A 430 9.94 74.10 6.01
CA ILE A 430 9.66 75.16 5.06
C ILE A 430 8.71 76.22 5.70
N LEU A 431 7.63 75.78 6.30
CA LEU A 431 6.68 76.65 7.01
C LEU A 431 7.34 77.46 8.12
N SER A 432 8.21 76.83 8.95
CA SER A 432 8.96 77.53 9.99
C SER A 432 9.81 78.63 9.44
N ARG A 433 10.57 78.37 8.39
CA ARG A 433 11.40 79.36 7.72
C ARG A 433 10.59 80.57 7.12
N LEU A 434 9.42 80.31 6.52
CA LEU A 434 8.52 81.34 5.99
C LEU A 434 7.94 82.21 7.10
N ILE A 435 7.63 81.64 8.25
CA ILE A 435 7.12 82.35 9.45
C ILE A 435 8.22 83.17 10.08
N GLU A 436 9.42 82.63 10.25
CA GLU A 436 10.60 83.36 10.81
C GLU A 436 11.01 84.50 9.93
N GLY A 437 10.91 84.36 8.60
CA GLY A 437 11.16 85.42 7.61
C GLY A 437 10.06 86.50 7.47
N ARG A 438 8.99 86.43 8.31
CA ARG A 438 7.80 87.30 8.28
C ARG A 438 7.03 87.30 6.94
N GLU A 439 7.18 86.19 6.14
CA GLU A 439 6.50 86.05 4.83
C GLU A 439 5.16 85.34 5.03
N THR A 440 4.28 85.91 5.84
CA THR A 440 3.00 85.32 6.21
C THR A 440 2.08 85.00 5.06
N THR A 441 2.08 85.79 4.02
CA THR A 441 1.25 85.58 2.80
C THR A 441 1.68 84.30 2.02
N LEU A 442 2.99 84.06 1.95
CA LEU A 442 3.55 82.91 1.29
C LEU A 442 3.33 81.66 2.15
N ALA A 443 3.42 81.73 3.47
CA ALA A 443 3.13 80.65 4.38
C ALA A 443 1.65 80.15 4.27
N VAL A 444 0.70 81.12 4.22
CA VAL A 444 -0.74 80.79 4.04
C VAL A 444 -0.99 80.17 2.67
N LYS A 445 -0.37 80.68 1.60
CA LYS A 445 -0.46 80.06 0.29
C LYS A 445 0.10 78.64 0.28
N TYR A 446 1.27 78.42 0.90
CA TYR A 446 1.88 77.10 0.98
C TYR A 446 1.01 76.08 1.75
N ILE A 447 0.35 76.48 2.84
CA ILE A 447 -0.63 75.67 3.57
C ILE A 447 -1.84 75.36 2.69
N SER A 448 -2.33 76.32 1.91
CA SER A 448 -3.43 76.11 0.97
C SER A 448 -3.05 75.13 -0.12
N ASP A 449 -1.89 75.28 -0.75
CA ASP A 449 -1.38 74.37 -1.78
C ASP A 449 -1.15 72.94 -1.23
N MET A 450 -0.67 72.80 0.02
CA MET A 450 -0.49 71.58 0.71
C MET A 450 -1.85 70.90 1.01
N LYS A 451 -2.84 71.66 1.43
CA LYS A 451 -4.21 71.17 1.67
C LYS A 451 -4.88 70.75 0.37
N ASP A 452 -4.72 71.45 -0.71
CA ASP A 452 -5.26 71.08 -2.03
C ASP A 452 -4.56 69.86 -2.64
N GLY A 453 -3.24 69.74 -2.42
CA GLY A 453 -2.48 68.55 -2.77
C GLY A 453 -2.89 67.29 -1.97
N MET A 454 -3.30 67.46 -0.73
CA MET A 454 -3.85 66.37 0.10
C MET A 454 -5.29 66.01 -0.33
N GLN A 455 -6.10 66.97 -0.76
CA GLN A 455 -7.46 66.72 -1.23
C GLN A 455 -7.51 66.10 -2.64
N ASN A 456 -6.58 66.46 -3.54
CA ASN A 456 -6.51 65.86 -4.87
C ASN A 456 -5.96 64.41 -4.92
N ARG A 457 -5.38 63.92 -3.84
CA ARG A 457 -5.14 62.48 -3.61
C ARG A 457 -6.36 61.77 -3.03
N GLY A 458 -7.50 62.45 -2.86
CA GLY A 458 -8.73 61.91 -2.39
C GLY A 458 -9.32 60.95 -3.44
N LYS A 459 -9.22 59.70 -3.20
CA LYS A 459 -10.04 58.68 -3.84
C LYS A 459 -11.48 59.20 -3.86
N GLN A 460 -12.11 59.18 -5.04
CA GLN A 460 -13.56 59.31 -5.13
C GLN A 460 -14.14 58.14 -4.33
N ILE A 461 -14.55 58.43 -3.10
CA ILE A 461 -15.10 57.41 -2.18
C ILE A 461 -16.46 57.03 -2.69
N ILE A 462 -16.65 55.79 -3.09
CA ILE A 462 -17.96 55.25 -3.43
C ILE A 462 -18.66 54.97 -2.11
N GLU A 463 -19.77 55.63 -1.87
CA GLU A 463 -20.58 55.42 -0.67
C GLU A 463 -21.82 54.58 -1.02
N THR A 464 -21.65 53.25 -1.07
CA THR A 464 -22.76 52.31 -1.24
C THR A 464 -23.46 52.04 0.10
N GLY A 465 -22.84 52.41 1.21
CA GLY A 465 -23.26 52.03 2.57
C GLY A 465 -22.79 50.68 3.02
N ASN A 466 -22.08 49.93 2.18
CA ASN A 466 -21.41 48.69 2.54
C ASN A 466 -19.89 48.85 2.44
N PRO A 467 -19.13 48.86 3.55
CA PRO A 467 -17.69 49.17 3.55
C PRO A 467 -16.85 48.26 2.66
N ILE A 468 -17.29 47.01 2.43
CA ILE A 468 -16.56 46.02 1.64
C ILE A 468 -16.74 46.33 0.15
N ILE A 469 -17.97 46.57 -0.28
CA ILE A 469 -18.28 46.96 -1.67
C ILE A 469 -17.59 48.29 -1.99
N ASP A 470 -17.64 49.26 -1.07
CA ASP A 470 -16.99 50.56 -1.21
C ASP A 470 -15.48 50.41 -1.41
N ALA A 471 -14.82 49.61 -0.61
CA ALA A 471 -13.39 49.35 -0.70
C ALA A 471 -13.01 48.70 -2.05
N ILE A 472 -13.71 47.63 -2.42
CA ILE A 472 -13.43 46.88 -3.65
C ILE A 472 -13.67 47.75 -4.90
N LEU A 473 -14.83 48.38 -5.00
CA LEU A 473 -15.17 49.17 -6.18
C LEU A 473 -14.29 50.39 -6.29
N SER A 474 -13.98 51.10 -5.19
CA SER A 474 -13.08 52.26 -5.20
C SER A 474 -11.68 51.87 -5.68
N GLU A 475 -11.13 50.74 -5.21
CA GLU A 475 -9.82 50.24 -5.66
C GLU A 475 -9.84 49.88 -7.16
N LYS A 476 -10.82 49.09 -7.59
CA LYS A 476 -10.91 48.61 -8.97
C LYS A 476 -11.21 49.72 -9.98
N ILE A 477 -12.04 50.73 -9.61
CA ILE A 477 -12.30 51.89 -10.45
C ILE A 477 -11.05 52.76 -10.57
N HIS A 478 -10.30 52.90 -9.47
CA HIS A 478 -9.01 53.63 -9.52
C HIS A 478 -8.04 52.95 -10.48
N THR A 479 -7.85 51.63 -10.32
CA THR A 479 -6.99 50.81 -11.21
C THR A 479 -7.43 50.89 -12.68
N ALA A 480 -8.72 50.88 -12.97
CA ALA A 480 -9.26 51.01 -14.31
C ALA A 480 -8.89 52.38 -14.93
N ARG A 481 -9.06 53.45 -14.15
CA ARG A 481 -8.73 54.83 -14.60
C ARG A 481 -7.23 55.04 -14.84
N GLU A 482 -6.37 54.45 -13.98
CA GLU A 482 -4.91 54.47 -14.20
C GLU A 482 -4.49 53.74 -15.49
N GLN A 483 -5.29 52.78 -15.96
CA GLN A 483 -5.07 52.07 -17.23
C GLN A 483 -5.76 52.73 -18.45
N GLY A 484 -6.18 54.00 -18.32
CA GLY A 484 -6.81 54.74 -19.39
C GLY A 484 -8.24 54.27 -19.73
N ILE A 485 -8.94 53.66 -18.79
CA ILE A 485 -10.32 53.17 -19.00
C ILE A 485 -11.31 54.20 -18.45
N SER A 486 -12.25 54.67 -19.28
CA SER A 486 -13.35 55.52 -18.83
C SER A 486 -14.37 54.73 -18.05
N VAL A 487 -14.51 55.04 -16.75
CA VAL A 487 -15.50 54.35 -15.87
C VAL A 487 -16.65 55.30 -15.55
N LYS A 488 -17.86 54.87 -15.91
CA LYS A 488 -19.12 55.55 -15.53
C LYS A 488 -19.86 54.66 -14.52
N ASP A 489 -20.10 55.22 -13.34
CA ASP A 489 -20.78 54.53 -12.23
C ASP A 489 -22.14 55.20 -11.93
N GLU A 490 -23.19 54.39 -11.83
CA GLU A 490 -24.55 54.74 -11.43
C GLU A 490 -24.95 53.81 -10.29
N ILE A 491 -24.57 54.18 -9.06
CA ILE A 491 -24.71 53.30 -7.87
C ILE A 491 -25.71 53.92 -6.92
N PHE A 492 -26.86 53.25 -6.77
CA PHE A 492 -27.96 53.65 -5.89
C PHE A 492 -28.32 52.47 -4.98
N ILE A 493 -27.62 52.36 -3.85
CA ILE A 493 -27.83 51.26 -2.88
C ILE A 493 -28.41 51.87 -1.59
N SER A 494 -29.50 51.29 -1.07
CA SER A 494 -30.08 51.69 0.20
C SER A 494 -29.19 51.24 1.37
N LYS A 495 -29.15 52.05 2.44
CA LYS A 495 -28.42 51.71 3.67
C LYS A 495 -29.01 50.42 4.26
N GLY A 496 -28.14 49.46 4.57
CA GLY A 496 -28.55 48.21 5.21
C GLY A 496 -28.31 46.92 4.39
N ILE A 497 -27.83 47.05 3.13
CA ILE A 497 -27.44 45.86 2.36
C ILE A 497 -26.15 45.25 2.95
N TRP A 498 -26.23 43.95 3.23
CA TRP A 498 -25.11 43.20 3.79
C TRP A 498 -24.75 42.01 2.91
N ILE A 499 -23.49 41.91 2.52
CA ILE A 499 -22.93 40.81 1.76
C ILE A 499 -21.67 40.37 2.51
N ASP A 500 -21.45 39.04 2.64
CA ASP A 500 -20.25 38.48 3.23
C ASP A 500 -18.99 38.98 2.50
N SER A 501 -17.92 39.25 3.25
CA SER A 501 -16.67 39.81 2.73
C SER A 501 -16.08 39.00 1.59
N LEU A 502 -16.09 37.69 1.72
CA LEU A 502 -15.52 36.76 0.74
C LEU A 502 -16.38 36.72 -0.54
N ASP A 503 -17.71 36.70 -0.38
CA ASP A 503 -18.64 36.70 -1.51
C ASP A 503 -18.61 38.05 -2.25
N GLY A 504 -18.47 39.17 -1.52
CA GLY A 504 -18.24 40.50 -2.10
C GLY A 504 -16.97 40.58 -2.95
N CYS A 505 -15.84 40.07 -2.42
CA CYS A 505 -14.58 39.98 -3.17
C CYS A 505 -14.72 39.09 -4.43
N ILE A 506 -15.41 37.98 -4.33
CA ILE A 506 -15.61 37.05 -5.45
C ILE A 506 -16.51 37.68 -6.53
N LEU A 507 -17.62 38.30 -6.15
CA LEU A 507 -18.56 38.90 -7.10
C LEU A 507 -17.97 40.16 -7.75
N PHE A 508 -17.70 41.21 -6.96
CA PHE A 508 -17.28 42.51 -7.49
C PHE A 508 -15.84 42.53 -7.98
N GLY A 509 -14.91 41.83 -7.26
CA GLY A 509 -13.51 41.76 -7.63
C GLY A 509 -13.32 41.04 -8.97
N ASN A 510 -13.81 39.80 -9.11
CA ASN A 510 -13.63 39.02 -10.33
C ASN A 510 -14.34 39.65 -11.54
N ILE A 511 -15.52 40.27 -11.36
CA ILE A 511 -16.22 40.93 -12.47
C ILE A 511 -15.45 42.14 -12.96
N MET A 512 -14.96 42.99 -12.04
CA MET A 512 -14.18 44.16 -12.38
C MET A 512 -12.81 43.82 -12.98
N ASP A 513 -12.11 42.82 -12.43
CA ASP A 513 -10.84 42.37 -13.00
C ASP A 513 -11.00 41.85 -14.43
N ASN A 514 -12.04 41.07 -14.69
CA ASN A 514 -12.35 40.60 -16.04
C ASN A 514 -12.69 41.77 -17.00
N ALA A 515 -13.43 42.77 -16.52
CA ALA A 515 -13.78 43.94 -17.30
C ALA A 515 -12.55 44.78 -17.65
N ILE A 516 -11.67 45.03 -16.67
CA ILE A 516 -10.41 45.76 -16.87
C ILE A 516 -9.51 45.00 -17.86
N GLU A 517 -9.30 43.71 -17.66
CA GLU A 517 -8.47 42.89 -18.54
C GLU A 517 -9.00 42.88 -20.00
N ALA A 518 -10.31 42.86 -20.17
CA ALA A 518 -10.92 42.91 -21.50
C ALA A 518 -10.73 44.27 -22.17
N CYS A 519 -10.87 45.38 -21.43
CA CYS A 519 -10.70 46.73 -21.93
C CYS A 519 -9.24 47.01 -22.32
N VAL A 520 -8.25 46.59 -21.52
CA VAL A 520 -6.82 46.79 -21.80
C VAL A 520 -6.38 46.18 -23.13
N LYS A 521 -7.03 45.14 -23.59
CA LYS A 521 -6.77 44.49 -24.89
C LYS A 521 -7.24 45.33 -26.09
N ILE A 522 -7.99 46.39 -25.88
CA ILE A 522 -8.43 47.28 -26.93
C ILE A 522 -7.31 48.32 -27.19
N PRO A 523 -6.80 48.46 -28.43
CA PRO A 523 -5.65 49.33 -28.73
C PRO A 523 -5.92 50.81 -28.44
N SER A 524 -7.13 51.29 -28.74
CA SER A 524 -7.52 52.71 -28.54
C SER A 524 -8.05 52.93 -27.12
N GLU A 525 -7.40 53.83 -26.37
CA GLU A 525 -7.84 54.18 -25.00
C GLU A 525 -9.20 54.88 -24.99
N GLU A 526 -9.54 55.65 -26.01
CA GLU A 526 -10.84 56.35 -26.13
C GLU A 526 -12.01 55.37 -26.25
N GLU A 527 -11.78 54.16 -26.73
CA GLU A 527 -12.79 53.10 -26.85
C GLU A 527 -12.93 52.25 -25.59
N ARG A 528 -12.02 52.36 -24.59
CA ARG A 528 -12.04 51.59 -23.34
C ARG A 528 -13.07 52.15 -22.36
N LYS A 529 -14.17 51.47 -22.18
CA LYS A 529 -15.28 51.96 -21.32
C LYS A 529 -15.79 50.83 -20.41
N ILE A 530 -16.01 51.18 -19.15
CA ILE A 530 -16.72 50.35 -18.18
C ILE A 530 -17.92 51.11 -17.64
N ARG A 531 -19.09 50.50 -17.60
CA ARG A 531 -20.30 51.07 -16.99
C ARG A 531 -20.73 50.17 -15.86
N ILE A 532 -20.94 50.75 -14.69
CA ILE A 532 -21.40 50.05 -13.48
C ILE A 532 -22.76 50.63 -13.12
N LYS A 533 -23.78 49.78 -13.06
CA LYS A 533 -25.10 50.18 -12.60
C LYS A 533 -25.55 49.25 -11.47
N MET A 534 -25.80 49.83 -10.32
CA MET A 534 -26.20 49.08 -9.13
C MET A 534 -27.42 49.75 -8.51
N THR A 535 -28.44 48.97 -8.21
CA THR A 535 -29.67 49.47 -7.60
C THR A 535 -30.15 48.45 -6.58
N SER A 536 -30.55 48.89 -5.41
CA SER A 536 -31.22 48.07 -4.44
C SER A 536 -32.73 48.41 -4.38
N LYS A 537 -33.58 47.36 -4.16
CA LYS A 537 -35.00 47.52 -3.93
C LYS A 537 -35.44 46.50 -2.88
N ALA A 538 -35.89 46.97 -1.74
CA ALA A 538 -36.16 46.17 -0.56
C ALA A 538 -34.89 45.34 -0.17
N ASP A 539 -35.01 44.03 -0.08
CA ASP A 539 -33.95 43.05 0.22
C ASP A 539 -33.27 42.48 -1.03
N MET A 540 -33.37 43.18 -2.15
CA MET A 540 -32.84 42.71 -3.43
C MET A 540 -31.78 43.70 -3.96
N LEU A 541 -30.61 43.20 -4.35
CA LEU A 541 -29.58 43.97 -5.02
C LEU A 541 -29.47 43.53 -6.50
N ILE A 542 -29.60 44.49 -7.39
CA ILE A 542 -29.49 44.32 -8.84
C ILE A 542 -28.21 45.03 -9.32
N CYS A 543 -27.30 44.27 -9.91
CA CYS A 543 -26.05 44.80 -10.44
C CYS A 543 -25.89 44.49 -11.93
N ARG A 544 -25.35 45.48 -12.67
CA ARG A 544 -25.01 45.33 -14.07
C ARG A 544 -23.65 45.99 -14.33
N PHE A 545 -22.75 45.21 -14.88
CA PHE A 545 -21.42 45.64 -15.30
C PHE A 545 -21.32 45.46 -16.82
N THR A 546 -20.99 46.52 -17.54
CA THR A 546 -20.84 46.46 -19.00
C THR A 546 -19.46 46.98 -19.34
N ASN A 547 -18.68 46.26 -20.11
CA ASN A 547 -17.38 46.70 -20.60
C ASN A 547 -17.26 46.52 -22.12
N THR A 548 -16.46 47.36 -22.74
CA THR A 548 -16.09 47.20 -24.16
C THR A 548 -15.17 46.00 -24.33
N ILE A 549 -15.30 45.30 -25.46
CA ILE A 549 -14.49 44.13 -25.84
C ILE A 549 -14.01 44.28 -27.29
N HIS A 550 -12.88 43.66 -27.63
CA HIS A 550 -12.40 43.61 -29.02
C HIS A 550 -13.38 42.80 -29.89
N LYS A 551 -13.65 43.27 -31.10
CA LYS A 551 -14.69 42.70 -31.99
C LYS A 551 -14.45 41.24 -32.39
N GLU A 552 -13.20 40.78 -32.43
CA GLU A 552 -12.80 39.46 -32.88
C GLU A 552 -12.80 38.38 -31.78
N ILE A 553 -13.16 38.72 -30.54
CA ILE A 553 -13.20 37.70 -29.47
C ILE A 553 -14.39 36.76 -29.68
N LEU A 554 -14.11 35.53 -30.09
CA LEU A 554 -15.09 34.43 -30.12
C LEU A 554 -15.34 33.93 -28.71
N ILE A 555 -16.50 34.21 -28.18
CA ILE A 555 -16.96 33.62 -26.90
C ILE A 555 -17.92 32.47 -27.28
N ASP A 556 -17.52 31.22 -26.98
CA ASP A 556 -18.36 30.04 -27.17
C ASP A 556 -19.60 30.12 -26.27
N LYS A 557 -20.71 29.51 -26.70
CA LYS A 557 -21.98 29.40 -25.92
C LYS A 557 -21.78 28.89 -24.50
N ASN A 558 -20.67 28.20 -24.22
CA ASN A 558 -20.29 27.69 -22.90
C ASN A 558 -19.33 28.57 -22.12
N LEU A 559 -19.09 29.83 -22.53
CA LEU A 559 -18.18 30.79 -21.88
C LEU A 559 -16.72 30.30 -21.77
N LYS A 560 -16.28 29.38 -22.63
CA LYS A 560 -14.89 28.95 -22.72
C LYS A 560 -14.09 29.97 -23.48
N THR A 561 -13.09 30.58 -22.82
CA THR A 561 -12.19 31.56 -23.41
C THR A 561 -11.04 30.88 -24.17
N THR A 562 -10.57 31.53 -25.24
CA THR A 562 -9.44 31.13 -26.11
C THR A 562 -8.07 31.45 -25.50
N LYS A 563 -7.84 31.21 -24.21
CA LYS A 563 -6.53 31.42 -23.57
C LYS A 563 -5.80 30.08 -23.39
N ASP A 564 -4.48 30.08 -23.62
CA ASP A 564 -3.56 28.92 -23.53
C ASP A 564 -3.51 28.19 -22.18
N ASN A 565 -4.23 28.67 -21.15
CA ASN A 565 -4.38 28.05 -19.83
C ASN A 565 -5.87 27.81 -19.50
N ALA A 566 -6.50 26.90 -20.21
CA ALA A 566 -7.93 26.57 -20.07
C ALA A 566 -8.35 26.06 -18.67
N GLU A 567 -7.41 25.56 -17.86
CA GLU A 567 -7.73 24.99 -16.53
C GLU A 567 -7.95 26.05 -15.43
N MET A 568 -7.38 27.24 -15.54
CA MET A 568 -7.53 28.28 -14.49
C MET A 568 -8.63 29.31 -14.73
N HIS A 569 -9.17 29.48 -15.94
CA HIS A 569 -10.12 30.56 -16.28
C HIS A 569 -11.60 30.18 -16.21
N GLY A 570 -11.95 28.88 -16.14
CA GLY A 570 -13.31 28.43 -15.83
C GLY A 570 -13.74 28.62 -14.36
N ILE A 571 -12.77 28.89 -13.48
CA ILE A 571 -12.97 28.98 -12.03
C ILE A 571 -13.68 30.29 -11.65
N GLY A 572 -13.35 31.42 -12.27
CA GLY A 572 -13.93 32.71 -11.94
C GLY A 572 -15.44 32.81 -12.22
N VAL A 573 -15.90 32.39 -13.39
CA VAL A 573 -17.33 32.36 -13.76
C VAL A 573 -18.11 31.38 -12.88
N LYS A 574 -17.52 30.23 -12.57
CA LYS A 574 -18.13 29.22 -11.68
C LYS A 574 -18.27 29.75 -10.25
N ASN A 575 -17.25 30.47 -9.75
CA ASN A 575 -17.28 31.07 -8.43
C ASN A 575 -18.31 32.20 -8.33
N ILE A 576 -18.38 33.08 -9.36
CA ILE A 576 -19.40 34.15 -9.44
C ILE A 576 -20.82 33.55 -9.36
N LYS A 577 -21.12 32.48 -10.15
CA LYS A 577 -22.41 31.79 -10.10
C LYS A 577 -22.70 31.21 -8.73
N LYS A 578 -21.72 30.50 -8.15
CA LYS A 578 -21.87 29.86 -6.84
C LYS A 578 -22.09 30.87 -5.71
N SER A 579 -21.39 32.03 -5.74
CA SER A 579 -21.59 33.08 -4.75
C SER A 579 -22.94 33.77 -4.89
N ALA A 580 -23.44 33.98 -6.11
CA ALA A 580 -24.78 34.51 -6.30
C ALA A 580 -25.90 33.54 -5.85
N GLU A 581 -25.72 32.24 -6.12
CA GLU A 581 -26.66 31.18 -5.69
C GLU A 581 -26.82 31.11 -4.17
N LYS A 582 -25.79 31.43 -3.38
CA LYS A 582 -25.89 31.51 -1.91
C LYS A 582 -26.94 32.49 -1.42
N TYR A 583 -27.16 33.56 -2.18
CA TYR A 583 -28.18 34.57 -1.89
C TYR A 583 -29.45 34.36 -2.69
N GLY A 584 -29.72 33.13 -3.13
CA GLY A 584 -30.88 32.81 -3.95
C GLY A 584 -30.92 33.54 -5.30
N GLY A 585 -29.79 34.12 -5.71
CA GLY A 585 -29.68 34.97 -6.87
C GLY A 585 -29.32 34.23 -8.15
N THR A 586 -29.31 34.98 -9.26
CA THR A 586 -28.95 34.48 -10.58
C THR A 586 -27.97 35.45 -11.26
N VAL A 587 -27.11 34.88 -12.14
CA VAL A 587 -26.13 35.66 -12.93
C VAL A 587 -26.35 35.37 -14.40
N SER A 588 -26.42 36.44 -15.21
CA SER A 588 -26.45 36.40 -16.68
C SER A 588 -25.20 37.00 -17.26
N PHE A 589 -24.71 36.43 -18.34
CA PHE A 589 -23.57 36.89 -19.12
C PHE A 589 -24.02 37.05 -20.57
N GLU A 590 -23.96 38.27 -21.11
CA GLU A 590 -24.43 38.57 -22.45
C GLU A 590 -23.35 39.27 -23.26
N LYS A 591 -23.15 38.86 -24.51
CA LYS A 591 -22.32 39.55 -25.48
C LYS A 591 -23.24 40.33 -26.45
N LYS A 592 -23.02 41.63 -26.55
CA LYS A 592 -23.62 42.51 -27.54
C LYS A 592 -22.52 43.04 -28.49
N GLU A 593 -22.88 43.66 -29.62
CA GLU A 593 -21.88 44.15 -30.54
C GLU A 593 -20.88 45.11 -29.86
N GLY A 594 -19.63 44.64 -29.67
CA GLY A 594 -18.53 45.40 -29.06
C GLY A 594 -18.58 45.57 -27.53
N GLU A 595 -19.56 45.01 -26.84
CA GLU A 595 -19.71 45.10 -25.39
C GLU A 595 -19.99 43.72 -24.77
N PHE A 596 -19.53 43.54 -23.54
CA PHE A 596 -19.83 42.36 -22.70
C PHE A 596 -20.55 42.84 -21.43
N GLU A 597 -21.67 42.20 -21.13
CA GLU A 597 -22.52 42.58 -20.00
C GLU A 597 -22.58 41.40 -19.01
N VAL A 598 -22.31 41.66 -17.75
CA VAL A 598 -22.54 40.76 -16.63
C VAL A 598 -23.61 41.39 -15.75
N SER A 599 -24.73 40.69 -15.59
CA SER A 599 -25.78 41.15 -14.71
C SER A 599 -26.13 40.05 -13.68
N PHE A 600 -26.34 40.47 -12.45
CA PHE A 600 -26.75 39.56 -11.40
C PHE A 600 -27.75 40.21 -10.44
N VAL A 601 -28.55 39.34 -9.80
CA VAL A 601 -29.50 39.74 -8.78
C VAL A 601 -29.24 38.87 -7.54
N LEU A 602 -29.19 39.49 -6.37
CA LEU A 602 -29.08 38.84 -5.08
C LEU A 602 -30.32 39.16 -4.26
N PHE A 603 -30.80 38.17 -3.45
CA PHE A 603 -31.93 38.30 -2.56
C PHE A 603 -31.50 38.12 -1.11
N GLY A 604 -32.18 38.73 -0.17
CA GLY A 604 -31.91 38.62 1.26
C GLY A 604 -30.57 39.33 1.66
N VAL A 605 -30.20 40.39 0.97
CA VAL A 605 -28.98 41.17 1.20
C VAL A 605 -29.24 42.56 1.74
#